data_686a86854216796ddf289b2cbc614578
#
_entry.id   686a86854216796ddf289b2cbc614578
#
_cell.length_a   1.000
_cell.length_b   1.000
_cell.length_c   1.000
_cell.angle_alpha   90.00
_cell.angle_beta   90.00
_cell.angle_gamma   90.00
#
_symmetry.space_group_name_H-M   'P 1'
#
loop_
_entity.id
_entity.type
_entity.pdbx_description
1 polymer ?
#
loop_
_entity_poly.entity_id
_entity_poly.type
_entity_poly.pdbx_seq_one_letter_code
_entity_poly.pdbx_strand_id
1 'polypeptide(L)'
;MKNTKEISLLYALIVLGISSLITQIIYIREFLNVFFGNELIFGIILASWMILTAGGAYLGKFIRKINNEVKSILFLQILLAVFPLVTVFLLRWLRNDFFPIGAILNIPDGIMISLLFLAPYCLVSGFLFT
;
A
#
# COMPACT_ATOMS: atom_id res chain seq x y z
N MET A 1 -9.81 -23.36 23.76
CA MET A 1 -9.14 -23.34 22.44
C MET A 1 -9.77 -22.33 21.46
N LYS A 2 -11.08 -22.07 21.47
CA LYS A 2 -11.72 -21.07 20.58
C LYS A 2 -11.24 -19.63 20.90
N ASN A 3 -11.17 -19.28 22.18
CA ASN A 3 -10.73 -17.96 22.66
C ASN A 3 -9.30 -17.57 22.24
N THR A 4 -8.37 -18.51 22.19
CA THR A 4 -6.97 -18.21 21.85
C THR A 4 -6.80 -17.84 20.37
N LYS A 5 -7.56 -18.47 19.48
CA LYS A 5 -7.55 -18.16 18.05
C LYS A 5 -8.17 -16.78 17.75
N GLU A 6 -9.26 -16.46 18.44
CA GLU A 6 -9.92 -15.15 18.29
C GLU A 6 -9.02 -14.01 18.78
N ILE A 7 -8.33 -14.21 19.90
CA ILE A 7 -7.37 -13.25 20.44
C ILE A 7 -6.18 -13.06 19.49
N SER A 8 -5.63 -14.14 18.91
CA SER A 8 -4.53 -14.08 17.95
C SER A 8 -4.94 -13.31 16.69
N LEU A 9 -6.15 -13.53 16.19
CA LEU A 9 -6.70 -12.80 15.04
C LEU A 9 -6.85 -11.31 15.32
N LEU A 10 -7.33 -10.96 16.50
CA LEU A 10 -7.50 -9.57 16.92
C LEU A 10 -6.15 -8.84 16.99
N TYR A 11 -5.12 -9.47 17.56
CA TYR A 11 -3.76 -8.92 17.57
C TYR A 11 -3.21 -8.77 16.14
N ALA A 12 -3.40 -9.75 15.28
CA ALA A 12 -2.95 -9.67 13.88
C ALA A 12 -3.60 -8.50 13.14
N LEU A 13 -4.90 -8.26 13.34
CA LEU A 13 -5.63 -7.13 12.74
C LEU A 13 -5.14 -5.78 13.27
N ILE A 14 -4.89 -5.67 14.57
CA ILE A 14 -4.35 -4.44 15.18
C ILE A 14 -2.96 -4.13 14.60
N VAL A 15 -2.07 -5.11 14.56
CA VAL A 15 -0.72 -4.96 14.02
C VAL A 15 -0.78 -4.57 12.54
N LEU A 16 -1.66 -5.19 11.76
CA LEU A 16 -1.86 -4.88 10.35
C LEU A 16 -2.38 -3.45 10.17
N GLY A 17 -3.33 -2.99 10.99
CA GLY A 17 -3.82 -1.62 10.97
C GLY A 17 -2.73 -0.59 11.27
N ILE A 18 -1.95 -0.81 12.34
CA ILE A 18 -0.84 0.08 12.71
C ILE A 18 0.23 0.12 11.61
N SER A 19 0.63 -1.03 11.07
CA SER A 19 1.63 -1.10 10.01
C SER A 19 1.15 -0.43 8.73
N SER A 20 -0.13 -0.54 8.41
CA SER A 20 -0.75 0.15 7.26
C SER A 20 -0.70 1.67 7.40
N LEU A 21 -1.02 2.21 8.57
CA LEU A 21 -0.94 3.65 8.85
C LEU A 21 0.50 4.17 8.75
N ILE A 22 1.46 3.46 9.33
CA ILE A 22 2.88 3.83 9.25
C ILE A 22 3.35 3.84 7.80
N THR A 23 3.01 2.80 7.04
CA THR A 23 3.36 2.69 5.61
C THR A 23 2.74 3.82 4.80
N GLN A 24 1.48 4.18 5.08
CA GLN A 24 0.80 5.30 4.43
C GLN A 24 1.55 6.62 4.64
N ILE A 25 1.98 6.89 5.87
CA ILE A 25 2.76 8.10 6.21
C ILE A 25 4.10 8.11 5.47
N ILE A 26 4.80 6.97 5.43
CA ILE A 26 6.08 6.82 4.73
C ILE A 26 5.89 7.09 3.22
N TYR A 27 4.88 6.50 2.61
CA TYR A 27 4.60 6.71 1.19
C TYR A 27 4.26 8.15 0.86
N ILE A 28 3.37 8.78 1.63
CA ILE A 28 3.04 10.21 1.46
C ILE A 28 4.31 11.06 1.50
N ARG A 29 5.17 10.83 2.49
CA ARG A 29 6.44 11.55 2.64
C ARG A 29 7.37 11.35 1.44
N GLU A 30 7.57 10.12 0.98
CA GLU A 30 8.44 9.83 -0.15
C GLU A 30 7.89 10.39 -1.47
N PHE A 31 6.59 10.28 -1.68
CA PHE A 31 5.95 10.88 -2.85
C PHE A 31 6.05 12.41 -2.86
N LEU A 32 5.80 13.08 -1.72
CA LEU A 32 5.97 14.53 -1.61
C LEU A 32 7.42 14.96 -1.88
N ASN A 33 8.40 14.16 -1.46
CA ASN A 33 9.81 14.42 -1.77
C ASN A 33 10.12 14.28 -3.26
N VAL A 34 9.51 13.31 -3.94
CA VAL A 34 9.68 13.09 -5.38
C VAL A 34 8.98 14.19 -6.19
N PHE A 35 7.80 14.62 -5.76
CA PHE A 35 6.94 15.58 -6.47
C PHE A 35 7.08 17.03 -5.98
N PHE A 36 8.18 17.36 -5.31
CA PHE A 36 8.52 18.74 -4.87
C PHE A 36 7.49 19.40 -3.95
N GLY A 37 6.79 18.62 -3.12
CA GLY A 37 5.89 19.14 -2.09
C GLY A 37 4.56 19.71 -2.60
N ASN A 38 4.11 19.33 -3.76
CA ASN A 38 2.83 19.81 -4.30
C ASN A 38 1.65 19.22 -3.49
N GLU A 39 0.85 20.09 -2.88
CA GLU A 39 -0.31 19.71 -2.04
C GLU A 39 -1.37 18.90 -2.80
N LEU A 40 -1.53 19.14 -4.11
CA LEU A 40 -2.46 18.40 -4.95
C LEU A 40 -2.07 16.93 -5.06
N ILE A 41 -0.78 16.64 -5.07
CA ILE A 41 -0.24 15.27 -5.08
C ILE A 41 -0.64 14.52 -3.80
N PHE A 42 -0.68 15.20 -2.65
CA PHE A 42 -1.15 14.59 -1.40
C PHE A 42 -2.59 14.05 -1.53
N GLY A 43 -3.49 14.85 -2.11
CA GLY A 43 -4.87 14.42 -2.37
C GLY A 43 -4.95 13.24 -3.35
N ILE A 44 -4.13 13.25 -4.41
CA ILE A 44 -4.05 12.18 -5.40
C ILE A 44 -3.59 10.88 -4.75
N ILE A 45 -2.57 10.92 -3.90
CA ILE A 45 -2.05 9.73 -3.20
C ILE A 45 -3.12 9.13 -2.29
N LEU A 46 -3.82 9.96 -1.49
CA LEU A 46 -4.88 9.48 -0.61
C LEU A 46 -6.05 8.88 -1.38
N ALA A 47 -6.49 9.53 -2.46
CA ALA A 47 -7.55 9.01 -3.32
C ALA A 47 -7.15 7.67 -3.95
N SER A 48 -5.94 7.57 -4.49
CA SER A 48 -5.38 6.35 -5.06
C SER A 48 -5.30 5.23 -4.03
N TRP A 49 -4.86 5.54 -2.81
CA TRP A 49 -4.82 4.60 -1.69
C TRP A 49 -6.20 4.03 -1.38
N MET A 50 -7.20 4.88 -1.24
CA MET A 50 -8.57 4.45 -0.94
C MET A 50 -9.15 3.56 -2.04
N ILE A 51 -9.00 3.96 -3.31
CA ILE A 51 -9.52 3.22 -4.46
C ILE A 51 -8.85 1.85 -4.55
N LEU A 52 -7.53 1.78 -4.43
CA LEU A 52 -6.79 0.53 -4.52
C LEU A 52 -7.08 -0.41 -3.35
N THR A 53 -7.21 0.13 -2.13
CA THR A 53 -7.56 -0.68 -0.95
C THR A 53 -8.98 -1.23 -1.07
N ALA A 54 -9.94 -0.42 -1.55
CA ALA A 54 -11.29 -0.89 -1.84
C ALA A 54 -11.30 -1.96 -2.93
N GLY A 55 -10.51 -1.79 -3.98
CA GLY A 55 -10.31 -2.80 -5.04
C GLY A 55 -9.73 -4.11 -4.48
N GLY A 56 -8.73 -4.03 -3.60
CA GLY A 56 -8.15 -5.20 -2.92
C GLY A 56 -9.18 -5.94 -2.06
N ALA A 57 -9.97 -5.22 -1.29
CA ALA A 57 -11.05 -5.78 -0.48
C ALA A 57 -12.14 -6.45 -1.35
N TYR A 58 -12.48 -5.83 -2.47
CA TYR A 58 -13.42 -6.42 -3.44
C TYR A 58 -12.89 -7.73 -4.03
N LEU A 59 -11.61 -7.78 -4.40
CA LEU A 59 -10.96 -9.00 -4.89
C LEU A 59 -10.92 -10.09 -3.80
N GLY A 60 -10.69 -9.73 -2.55
CA GLY A 60 -10.69 -10.65 -1.41
C GLY A 60 -12.00 -11.43 -1.27
N LYS A 61 -13.11 -10.78 -1.56
CA LYS A 61 -14.45 -11.41 -1.53
C LYS A 61 -14.57 -12.60 -2.51
N PHE A 62 -13.88 -12.56 -3.65
CA PHE A 62 -13.96 -13.63 -4.66
C PHE A 62 -13.06 -14.83 -4.37
N ILE A 63 -11.96 -14.63 -3.59
CA ILE A 63 -10.96 -15.69 -3.34
C ILE A 63 -11.19 -16.40 -1.99
N ARG A 64 -12.41 -16.43 -1.51
CA ARG A 64 -12.82 -17.01 -0.20
C ARG A 64 -12.55 -18.53 -0.05
N LYS A 65 -11.92 -19.20 -1.03
CA LYS A 65 -11.68 -20.64 -1.05
C LYS A 65 -10.19 -21.01 -0.90
N ILE A 66 -9.50 -20.41 0.08
CA ILE A 66 -8.10 -20.77 0.34
C ILE A 66 -8.04 -21.90 1.35
N ASN A 67 -7.53 -23.07 0.96
CA ASN A 67 -7.46 -24.28 1.78
C ASN A 67 -6.54 -24.17 3.04
N ASN A 68 -5.67 -23.14 3.14
CA ASN A 68 -4.73 -22.94 4.25
C ASN A 68 -4.72 -21.48 4.69
N GLU A 69 -5.79 -21.02 5.32
CA GLU A 69 -6.00 -19.62 5.73
C GLU A 69 -4.82 -19.03 6.51
N VAL A 70 -4.31 -19.73 7.52
CA VAL A 70 -3.25 -19.22 8.40
C VAL A 70 -1.92 -19.04 7.67
N LYS A 71 -1.53 -19.99 6.81
CA LYS A 71 -0.27 -19.88 6.04
C LYS A 71 -0.34 -18.77 5.01
N SER A 72 -1.48 -18.58 4.38
CA SER A 72 -1.70 -17.52 3.39
C SER A 72 -1.66 -16.15 4.03
N ILE A 73 -2.29 -15.97 5.21
CA ILE A 73 -2.25 -14.71 5.96
C ILE A 73 -0.81 -14.37 6.38
N LEU A 74 -0.05 -15.32 6.91
CA LEU A 74 1.34 -15.11 7.28
C LEU A 74 2.21 -14.72 6.08
N PHE A 75 2.06 -15.42 4.96
CA PHE A 75 2.81 -15.11 3.75
C PHE A 75 2.49 -13.70 3.22
N LEU A 76 1.22 -13.32 3.17
CA LEU A 76 0.78 -12.00 2.74
C LEU A 76 1.24 -10.90 3.69
N GLN A 77 1.30 -11.15 5.01
CA GLN A 77 1.85 -10.21 5.98
C GLN A 77 3.34 -9.97 5.80
N ILE A 78 4.13 -11.02 5.52
CA ILE A 78 5.56 -10.88 5.19
C ILE A 78 5.72 -10.08 3.89
N LEU A 79 4.91 -10.35 2.88
CA LEU A 79 4.91 -9.62 1.63
C LEU A 79 4.60 -8.13 1.84
N LEU A 80 3.60 -7.80 2.68
CA LEU A 80 3.27 -6.43 3.06
C LEU A 80 4.41 -5.71 3.77
N ALA A 81 5.21 -6.40 4.56
CA ALA A 81 6.38 -5.80 5.24
C ALA A 81 7.51 -5.46 4.25
N VAL A 82 7.66 -6.24 3.18
CA VAL A 82 8.70 -6.05 2.16
C VAL A 82 8.32 -4.99 1.13
N PHE A 83 7.06 -4.90 0.74
CA PHE A 83 6.60 -3.95 -0.30
C PHE A 83 6.99 -2.48 -0.06
N PRO A 84 6.85 -1.91 1.14
CA PRO A 84 7.23 -0.52 1.38
C PRO A 84 8.70 -0.26 1.12
N LEU A 85 9.58 -1.20 1.51
CA LEU A 85 11.02 -1.08 1.30
C LEU A 85 11.35 -1.07 -0.19
N VAL A 86 10.77 -2.00 -0.95
CA VAL A 86 10.97 -2.09 -2.41
C VAL A 86 10.44 -0.86 -3.11
N THR A 87 9.23 -0.39 -2.74
CA THR A 87 8.60 0.78 -3.36
C THR A 87 9.40 2.05 -3.10
N VAL A 88 9.85 2.28 -1.86
CA VAL A 88 10.68 3.45 -1.52
C VAL A 88 12.01 3.41 -2.27
N PHE A 89 12.65 2.24 -2.34
CA PHE A 89 13.89 2.07 -3.09
C PHE A 89 13.70 2.37 -4.57
N LEU A 90 12.66 1.82 -5.19
CA LEU A 90 12.32 2.05 -6.59
C LEU A 90 12.00 3.53 -6.87
N LEU A 91 11.20 4.18 -6.02
CA LEU A 91 10.88 5.59 -6.16
C LEU A 91 12.13 6.48 -6.14
N ARG A 92 13.07 6.19 -5.23
CA ARG A 92 14.33 6.93 -5.14
C ARG A 92 15.25 6.68 -6.33
N TRP A 93 15.26 5.44 -6.82
CA TRP A 93 16.08 5.07 -7.98
C TRP A 93 15.54 5.68 -9.27
N LEU A 94 14.22 5.61 -9.49
CA LEU A 94 13.57 6.17 -10.67
C LEU A 94 13.49 7.72 -10.66
N ARG A 95 13.62 8.35 -9.49
CA ARG A 95 13.55 9.80 -9.35
C ARG A 95 14.47 10.53 -10.32
N ASN A 96 15.71 10.05 -10.45
CA ASN A 96 16.73 10.72 -11.27
C ASN A 96 16.49 10.56 -12.76
N ASP A 97 15.88 9.45 -13.19
CA ASP A 97 15.69 9.14 -14.61
C ASP A 97 14.36 9.70 -15.15
N PHE A 98 13.31 9.73 -14.33
CA PHE A 98 11.97 10.13 -14.76
C PHE A 98 11.60 11.58 -14.39
N PHE A 99 12.27 12.17 -13.38
CA PHE A 99 11.93 13.50 -12.87
C PHE A 99 13.17 14.42 -12.84
N PRO A 100 13.58 14.97 -13.99
CA PRO A 100 14.66 15.96 -13.99
C PRO A 100 14.25 17.18 -13.16
N ILE A 101 15.21 17.75 -12.45
CA ILE A 101 15.02 18.90 -11.56
C ILE A 101 14.39 20.05 -12.35
N GLY A 102 13.19 20.49 -11.93
CA GLY A 102 12.46 21.58 -12.59
C GLY A 102 11.37 21.13 -13.57
N ALA A 103 11.15 19.84 -13.77
CA ALA A 103 10.03 19.36 -14.58
C ALA A 103 8.69 19.64 -13.86
N ILE A 104 7.80 20.36 -14.54
CA ILE A 104 6.42 20.52 -14.09
C ILE A 104 5.69 19.21 -14.40
N LEU A 105 5.42 18.43 -13.34
CA LEU A 105 4.65 17.20 -13.49
C LEU A 105 3.19 17.52 -13.81
N ASN A 106 2.72 16.94 -14.90
CA ASN A 106 1.31 16.95 -15.24
C ASN A 106 0.51 16.12 -14.24
N ILE A 107 -0.71 16.56 -13.92
CA ILE A 107 -1.62 15.84 -13.01
C ILE A 107 -1.83 14.38 -13.41
N PRO A 108 -2.04 14.05 -14.72
CA PRO A 108 -2.20 12.66 -15.16
C PRO A 108 -1.00 11.76 -14.83
N ASP A 109 0.22 12.28 -14.97
CA ASP A 109 1.44 11.53 -14.69
C ASP A 109 1.55 11.22 -13.19
N GLY A 110 1.20 12.19 -12.33
CA GLY A 110 1.12 12.01 -10.90
C GLY A 110 0.12 10.93 -10.48
N ILE A 111 -1.07 10.90 -11.10
CA ILE A 111 -2.09 9.87 -10.86
C ILE A 111 -1.57 8.49 -11.29
N MET A 112 -1.01 8.38 -12.49
CA MET A 112 -0.55 7.12 -13.05
C MET A 112 0.59 6.51 -12.22
N ILE A 113 1.54 7.33 -11.79
CA ILE A 113 2.66 6.90 -10.96
C ILE A 113 2.19 6.50 -9.56
N SER A 114 1.32 7.29 -8.93
CA SER A 114 0.79 6.94 -7.62
C SER A 114 -0.01 5.62 -7.65
N LEU A 115 -0.86 5.41 -8.65
CA LEU A 115 -1.58 4.16 -8.84
C LEU A 115 -0.63 2.98 -9.03
N LEU A 116 0.39 3.12 -9.88
CA LEU A 116 1.33 2.04 -10.17
C LEU A 116 2.14 1.61 -8.94
N PHE A 117 2.66 2.57 -8.19
CA PHE A 117 3.53 2.28 -7.03
C PHE A 117 2.76 1.89 -5.77
N LEU A 118 1.53 2.39 -5.59
CA LEU A 118 0.71 2.02 -4.45
C LEU A 118 -0.05 0.70 -4.68
N ALA A 119 -0.31 0.32 -5.94
CA ALA A 119 -1.13 -0.85 -6.27
C ALA A 119 -0.71 -2.13 -5.55
N PRO A 120 0.56 -2.58 -5.58
CA PRO A 120 0.94 -3.86 -4.99
C PRO A 120 0.68 -3.90 -3.49
N TYR A 121 0.98 -2.82 -2.78
CA TYR A 121 0.75 -2.74 -1.34
C TYR A 121 -0.75 -2.62 -1.00
N CYS A 122 -1.45 -1.69 -1.63
CA CYS A 122 -2.85 -1.40 -1.31
C CYS A 122 -3.79 -2.54 -1.67
N LEU A 123 -3.55 -3.24 -2.77
CA LEU A 123 -4.33 -4.41 -3.16
C LEU A 123 -4.16 -5.55 -2.16
N VAL A 124 -2.92 -5.85 -1.74
CA VAL A 124 -2.64 -6.91 -0.77
C VAL A 124 -3.16 -6.54 0.61
N SER A 125 -2.99 -5.30 1.06
CA SER A 125 -3.54 -4.86 2.35
C SER A 125 -5.07 -4.89 2.36
N GLY A 126 -5.72 -4.39 1.30
CA GLY A 126 -7.16 -4.45 1.15
C GLY A 126 -7.69 -5.89 1.14
N PHE A 127 -7.00 -6.80 0.48
CA PHE A 127 -7.31 -8.22 0.49
C PHE A 127 -7.25 -8.84 1.89
N LEU A 128 -6.27 -8.47 2.71
CA LEU A 128 -6.13 -8.99 4.07
C LEU A 128 -7.17 -8.44 5.06
N PHE A 129 -7.78 -7.30 4.76
CA PHE A 129 -8.86 -6.74 5.57
C PHE A 129 -10.23 -7.39 5.30
N THR A 130 -10.33 -8.30 4.35
CA THR A 130 -11.61 -8.98 3.98
C THR A 130 -11.65 -10.43 4.44
#